data_6a81132f08cb6debabf5efd60d590113
#
_entry.id   6a81132f08cb6debabf5efd60d590113
#
_cell.length_a   1.000
_cell.length_b   1.000
_cell.length_c   1.000
_cell.angle_alpha   90.00
_cell.angle_beta   90.00
_cell.angle_gamma   90.00
#
_symmetry.space_group_name_H-M   'P 1'
#
loop_
_entity.id
_entity.type
_entity.pdbx_description
1 polymer ?
#
loop_
_entity_poly.entity_id
_entity_poly.type
_entity_poly.pdbx_seq_one_letter_code
_entity_poly.pdbx_strand_id
1 'polypeptide(L)'
;MKQIIYLDNAATTKTRPEVVDAMLPYFTEFYGNPSSVYDFSAEPKKAIAHARETIAGALGAKPNEIYFTNGGTESDNWALIATAEAYQNKGNHIITTKIEHHAILHTCEYLENRGFSVTYLDVDEYGVVKLDELKKAIRPETILISVMFANNEIGTVQPIKEIGEIADKNGILFHTDAVQAFGHVPINVDECHIDMLSSSAHKLNG
;
A
#
# COMPACT_ATOMS: atom_id res chain seq x y z
N MET A 1 -22.48 21.00 23.57
CA MET A 1 -22.01 19.63 23.21
C MET A 1 -20.79 19.30 24.06
N LYS A 2 -20.67 18.07 24.58
CA LYS A 2 -19.43 17.67 25.29
C LYS A 2 -18.29 17.66 24.27
N GLN A 3 -17.14 18.24 24.61
CA GLN A 3 -15.93 18.17 23.77
C GLN A 3 -15.47 16.71 23.72
N ILE A 4 -15.39 16.14 22.51
CA ILE A 4 -14.87 14.79 22.27
C ILE A 4 -13.35 14.91 22.10
N ILE A 5 -12.60 14.14 22.85
CA ILE A 5 -11.15 13.94 22.64
C ILE A 5 -11.00 12.62 21.91
N TYR A 6 -10.60 12.69 20.63
CA TYR A 6 -10.41 11.50 19.78
C TYR A 6 -8.91 11.16 19.74
N LEU A 7 -8.56 9.93 20.16
CA LEU A 7 -7.18 9.46 20.26
C LEU A 7 -6.89 8.21 19.44
N ASP A 8 -7.91 7.65 18.75
CA ASP A 8 -7.75 6.46 17.93
C ASP A 8 -7.40 6.84 16.46
N ASN A 9 -6.28 7.55 16.27
CA ASN A 9 -5.85 7.98 14.94
C ASN A 9 -5.36 6.82 14.04
N ALA A 10 -5.09 5.65 14.62
CA ALA A 10 -4.80 4.44 13.86
C ALA A 10 -6.04 3.90 13.13
N ALA A 11 -7.25 4.14 13.65
CA ALA A 11 -8.51 3.77 12.97
C ALA A 11 -8.85 4.74 11.83
N THR A 12 -8.76 6.05 12.07
CA THR A 12 -8.94 7.11 11.07
C THR A 12 -8.44 8.45 11.62
N THR A 13 -8.19 9.41 10.75
CA THR A 13 -7.88 10.78 11.15
C THR A 13 -8.96 11.76 10.68
N LYS A 14 -9.05 12.91 11.35
CA LYS A 14 -9.92 14.00 10.90
C LYS A 14 -9.31 14.63 9.66
N THR A 15 -10.09 14.77 8.59
CA THR A 15 -9.67 15.52 7.40
C THR A 15 -9.35 16.97 7.76
N ARG A 16 -8.25 17.49 7.28
CA ARG A 16 -7.86 18.89 7.52
C ARG A 16 -8.77 19.85 6.76
N PRO A 17 -9.10 21.03 7.33
CA PRO A 17 -9.90 22.03 6.62
C PRO A 17 -9.33 22.39 5.25
N GLU A 18 -8.01 22.52 5.13
CA GLU A 18 -7.32 22.86 3.89
C GLU A 18 -7.51 21.79 2.80
N VAL A 19 -7.62 20.52 3.19
CA VAL A 19 -7.92 19.41 2.26
C VAL A 19 -9.37 19.52 1.78
N VAL A 20 -10.31 19.79 2.70
CA VAL A 20 -11.72 19.98 2.33
C VAL A 20 -11.87 21.16 1.37
N ASP A 21 -11.23 22.30 1.69
CA ASP A 21 -11.30 23.52 0.85
C ASP A 21 -10.69 23.26 -0.54
N ALA A 22 -9.61 22.49 -0.63
CA ALA A 22 -9.00 22.10 -1.90
C ALA A 22 -9.88 21.16 -2.73
N MET A 23 -10.73 20.33 -2.09
CA MET A 23 -11.63 19.39 -2.76
C MET A 23 -12.93 20.06 -3.27
N LEU A 24 -13.48 21.02 -2.51
CA LEU A 24 -14.80 21.62 -2.77
C LEU A 24 -15.02 22.10 -4.20
N PRO A 25 -14.08 22.80 -4.87
CA PRO A 25 -14.28 23.27 -6.24
C PRO A 25 -14.51 22.15 -7.26
N TYR A 26 -13.98 20.95 -7.02
CA TYR A 26 -14.13 19.81 -7.92
C TYR A 26 -15.51 19.15 -7.87
N PHE A 27 -16.33 19.48 -6.87
CA PHE A 27 -17.72 19.01 -6.82
C PHE A 27 -18.69 19.89 -7.61
N THR A 28 -18.37 21.17 -7.81
CA THR A 28 -19.32 22.15 -8.35
C THR A 28 -18.78 23.01 -9.50
N GLU A 29 -17.49 23.28 -9.53
CA GLU A 29 -16.86 24.17 -10.52
C GLU A 29 -16.05 23.38 -11.56
N PHE A 30 -15.13 22.54 -11.11
CA PHE A 30 -14.19 21.79 -11.95
C PHE A 30 -14.56 20.31 -12.05
N TYR A 31 -15.82 20.01 -12.29
CA TYR A 31 -16.34 18.64 -12.33
C TYR A 31 -16.19 17.92 -13.68
N GLY A 32 -15.46 18.51 -14.62
CA GLY A 32 -15.21 17.93 -15.94
C GLY A 32 -14.45 16.60 -15.87
N ASN A 33 -14.84 15.64 -16.72
CA ASN A 33 -14.15 14.37 -16.82
C ASN A 33 -12.69 14.60 -17.34
N PRO A 34 -11.65 14.27 -16.58
CA PRO A 34 -10.26 14.54 -16.97
C PRO A 34 -9.81 13.81 -18.25
N SER A 35 -10.54 12.78 -18.69
CA SER A 35 -10.28 12.06 -19.95
C SER A 35 -10.92 12.73 -21.17
N SER A 36 -11.75 13.75 -20.99
CA SER A 36 -12.40 14.45 -22.10
C SER A 36 -11.43 15.40 -22.81
N VAL A 37 -11.73 15.71 -24.08
CA VAL A 37 -10.93 16.61 -24.93
C VAL A 37 -11.33 18.08 -24.80
N TYR A 38 -12.33 18.41 -24.00
CA TYR A 38 -12.84 19.76 -23.84
C TYR A 38 -11.97 20.61 -22.91
N ASP A 39 -11.86 21.90 -23.17
CA ASP A 39 -11.15 22.86 -22.29
C ASP A 39 -11.66 22.85 -20.85
N PHE A 40 -12.96 22.61 -20.68
CA PHE A 40 -13.61 22.47 -19.38
C PHE A 40 -12.99 21.36 -18.50
N SER A 41 -12.35 20.36 -19.09
CA SER A 41 -11.69 19.25 -18.39
C SER A 41 -10.22 19.50 -18.08
N ALA A 42 -9.68 20.67 -18.49
CA ALA A 42 -8.24 20.97 -18.32
C ALA A 42 -7.84 21.06 -16.84
N GLU A 43 -8.65 21.71 -16.00
CA GLU A 43 -8.34 21.87 -14.57
C GLU A 43 -8.36 20.56 -13.78
N PRO A 44 -9.41 19.70 -13.86
CA PRO A 44 -9.37 18.38 -13.24
C PRO A 44 -8.18 17.52 -13.69
N LYS A 45 -7.83 17.58 -14.99
CA LYS A 45 -6.68 16.84 -15.53
C LYS A 45 -5.36 17.31 -14.92
N LYS A 46 -5.15 18.62 -14.81
CA LYS A 46 -3.95 19.21 -14.18
C LYS A 46 -3.89 18.84 -12.69
N ALA A 47 -5.01 18.92 -11.97
CA ALA A 47 -5.08 18.60 -10.56
C ALA A 47 -4.68 17.15 -10.27
N ILE A 48 -5.19 16.19 -11.06
CA ILE A 48 -4.80 14.78 -10.93
C ILE A 48 -3.32 14.58 -11.26
N ALA A 49 -2.81 15.23 -12.30
CA ALA A 49 -1.40 15.15 -12.65
C ALA A 49 -0.51 15.67 -11.50
N HIS A 50 -0.85 16.84 -10.96
CA HIS A 50 -0.14 17.44 -9.83
C HIS A 50 -0.20 16.56 -8.56
N ALA A 51 -1.36 15.97 -8.26
CA ALA A 51 -1.49 15.03 -7.14
C ALA A 51 -0.57 13.81 -7.31
N ARG A 52 -0.50 13.25 -8.54
CA ARG A 52 0.44 12.15 -8.85
C ARG A 52 1.89 12.56 -8.67
N GLU A 53 2.28 13.74 -9.16
CA GLU A 53 3.63 14.29 -9.01
C GLU A 53 4.01 14.45 -7.53
N THR A 54 3.08 14.98 -6.73
CA THR A 54 3.29 15.20 -5.30
C THR A 54 3.49 13.89 -4.55
N ILE A 55 2.63 12.90 -4.79
CA ILE A 55 2.71 11.58 -4.13
C ILE A 55 3.97 10.84 -4.59
N ALA A 56 4.26 10.86 -5.90
CA ALA A 56 5.45 10.24 -6.46
C ALA A 56 6.74 10.83 -5.87
N GLY A 57 6.81 12.17 -5.77
CA GLY A 57 7.95 12.84 -5.14
C GLY A 57 8.14 12.48 -3.68
N ALA A 58 7.05 12.25 -2.93
CA ALA A 58 7.13 11.83 -1.53
C ALA A 58 7.59 10.37 -1.35
N LEU A 59 7.46 9.53 -2.39
CA LEU A 59 7.83 8.11 -2.37
C LEU A 59 9.15 7.80 -3.10
N GLY A 60 9.72 8.76 -3.84
CA GLY A 60 10.82 8.49 -4.76
C GLY A 60 10.38 7.74 -6.03
N ALA A 61 9.08 7.74 -6.34
CA ALA A 61 8.50 7.08 -7.50
C ALA A 61 8.30 8.05 -8.69
N LYS A 62 7.80 7.53 -9.82
CA LYS A 62 7.41 8.34 -10.98
C LYS A 62 5.89 8.60 -10.99
N PRO A 63 5.41 9.75 -11.52
CA PRO A 63 3.98 10.07 -11.53
C PRO A 63 3.11 9.02 -12.23
N ASN A 64 3.61 8.34 -13.26
CA ASN A 64 2.90 7.28 -13.96
C ASN A 64 2.85 5.94 -13.21
N GLU A 65 3.54 5.82 -12.08
CA GLU A 65 3.51 4.68 -11.16
C GLU A 65 2.48 4.87 -10.04
N ILE A 66 1.82 6.04 -9.96
CA ILE A 66 0.79 6.30 -8.95
C ILE A 66 -0.61 5.97 -9.50
N TYR A 67 -1.34 5.15 -8.78
CA TYR A 67 -2.71 4.73 -9.10
C TYR A 67 -3.66 5.11 -7.97
N PHE A 68 -4.76 5.79 -8.29
CA PHE A 68 -5.80 6.13 -7.31
C PHE A 68 -6.84 5.01 -7.24
N THR A 69 -7.17 4.60 -6.03
CA THR A 69 -8.18 3.59 -5.70
C THR A 69 -9.17 4.15 -4.68
N ASN A 70 -10.18 3.37 -4.28
CA ASN A 70 -11.12 3.77 -3.24
C ASN A 70 -10.57 3.63 -1.81
N GLY A 71 -9.31 3.22 -1.64
CA GLY A 71 -8.66 3.11 -0.33
C GLY A 71 -7.67 1.95 -0.24
N GLY A 72 -7.03 1.81 0.93
CA GLY A 72 -5.99 0.82 1.18
C GLY A 72 -6.42 -0.61 0.87
N THR A 73 -7.62 -1.01 1.29
CA THR A 73 -8.16 -2.36 1.02
C THR A 73 -8.21 -2.70 -0.47
N GLU A 74 -8.68 -1.77 -1.31
CA GLU A 74 -8.70 -2.00 -2.77
C GLU A 74 -7.28 -2.07 -3.32
N SER A 75 -6.38 -1.19 -2.85
CA SER A 75 -4.97 -1.20 -3.26
C SER A 75 -4.29 -2.52 -2.92
N ASP A 76 -4.45 -3.01 -1.70
CA ASP A 76 -3.89 -4.29 -1.24
C ASP A 76 -4.42 -5.47 -2.06
N ASN A 77 -5.76 -5.52 -2.21
CA ASN A 77 -6.39 -6.59 -2.99
C ASN A 77 -5.92 -6.57 -4.44
N TRP A 78 -5.82 -5.38 -5.03
CA TRP A 78 -5.34 -5.25 -6.40
C TRP A 78 -3.88 -5.69 -6.53
N ALA A 79 -3.00 -5.26 -5.64
CA ALA A 79 -1.60 -5.65 -5.64
C ALA A 79 -1.43 -7.17 -5.56
N LEU A 80 -2.12 -7.85 -4.64
CA LEU A 80 -2.00 -9.28 -4.44
C LEU A 80 -2.65 -10.08 -5.58
N ILE A 81 -3.91 -9.77 -5.91
CA ILE A 81 -4.69 -10.53 -6.91
C ILE A 81 -4.08 -10.37 -8.30
N ALA A 82 -3.79 -9.13 -8.71
CA ALA A 82 -3.20 -8.90 -10.04
C ALA A 82 -1.82 -9.54 -10.19
N THR A 83 -1.00 -9.51 -9.13
CA THR A 83 0.30 -10.21 -9.12
C THR A 83 0.10 -11.72 -9.23
N ALA A 84 -0.80 -12.28 -8.44
CA ALA A 84 -1.10 -13.72 -8.49
C ALA A 84 -1.54 -14.15 -9.89
N GLU A 85 -2.47 -13.44 -10.51
CA GLU A 85 -2.95 -13.73 -11.86
C GLU A 85 -1.89 -13.54 -12.95
N ALA A 86 -1.12 -12.45 -12.88
CA ALA A 86 -0.09 -12.14 -13.88
C ALA A 86 1.11 -13.10 -13.81
N TYR A 87 1.45 -13.59 -12.64
CA TYR A 87 2.64 -14.40 -12.39
C TYR A 87 2.34 -15.90 -12.17
N GLN A 88 1.07 -16.36 -12.27
CA GLN A 88 0.69 -17.75 -12.07
C GLN A 88 1.49 -18.76 -12.90
N ASN A 89 2.03 -18.34 -14.05
CA ASN A 89 2.89 -19.18 -14.89
C ASN A 89 4.33 -19.31 -14.38
N LYS A 90 4.75 -18.42 -13.46
CA LYS A 90 6.07 -18.45 -12.81
C LYS A 90 6.03 -19.20 -11.49
N GLY A 91 4.91 -19.15 -10.78
CA GLY A 91 4.73 -19.79 -9.50
C GLY A 91 3.37 -19.49 -8.89
N ASN A 92 3.11 -20.10 -7.74
CA ASN A 92 1.85 -19.96 -7.02
C ASN A 92 2.04 -19.80 -5.51
N HIS A 93 3.23 -19.35 -5.07
CA HIS A 93 3.52 -19.17 -3.66
C HIS A 93 3.68 -17.70 -3.29
N ILE A 94 3.02 -17.31 -2.20
CA ILE A 94 3.04 -15.98 -1.60
C ILE A 94 3.54 -16.09 -0.17
N ILE A 95 4.36 -15.15 0.26
CA ILE A 95 4.81 -15.03 1.65
C ILE A 95 4.23 -13.75 2.23
N THR A 96 3.62 -13.85 3.41
CA THR A 96 3.08 -12.72 4.16
C THR A 96 3.29 -12.92 5.66
N THR A 97 2.78 -12.04 6.52
CA THR A 97 2.88 -12.19 7.98
C THR A 97 1.53 -12.49 8.61
N LYS A 98 1.54 -13.03 9.84
CA LYS A 98 0.31 -13.26 10.62
C LYS A 98 -0.30 -11.98 11.18
N ILE A 99 0.45 -10.88 11.18
CA ILE A 99 0.05 -9.59 11.78
C ILE A 99 -0.43 -8.57 10.76
N GLU A 100 -0.66 -8.99 9.51
CA GLU A 100 -1.17 -8.11 8.45
C GLU A 100 -2.58 -7.61 8.75
N HIS A 101 -2.93 -6.50 8.10
CA HIS A 101 -4.31 -6.05 8.05
C HIS A 101 -5.21 -7.09 7.37
N HIS A 102 -6.49 -7.15 7.76
CA HIS A 102 -7.46 -8.10 7.18
C HIS A 102 -7.60 -8.00 5.67
N ALA A 103 -7.33 -6.85 5.06
CA ALA A 103 -7.30 -6.69 3.61
C ALA A 103 -6.29 -7.65 2.95
N ILE A 104 -5.12 -7.85 3.55
CA ILE A 104 -4.10 -8.80 3.09
C ILE A 104 -4.50 -10.23 3.46
N LEU A 105 -4.85 -10.49 4.74
CA LEU A 105 -5.14 -11.85 5.21
C LEU A 105 -6.30 -12.49 4.45
N HIS A 106 -7.41 -11.77 4.28
CA HIS A 106 -8.57 -12.31 3.54
C HIS A 106 -8.29 -12.47 2.04
N THR A 107 -7.46 -11.61 1.46
CA THR A 107 -7.04 -11.77 0.07
C THR A 107 -6.13 -12.99 -0.09
N CYS A 108 -5.25 -13.25 0.86
CA CYS A 108 -4.45 -14.48 0.88
C CYS A 108 -5.34 -15.73 0.99
N GLU A 109 -6.30 -15.74 1.90
CA GLU A 109 -7.29 -16.82 2.02
C GLU A 109 -8.09 -17.05 0.71
N TYR A 110 -8.51 -15.95 0.06
CA TYR A 110 -9.16 -16.02 -1.25
C TYR A 110 -8.26 -16.65 -2.31
N LEU A 111 -6.97 -16.33 -2.33
CA LEU A 111 -6.01 -16.89 -3.27
C LEU A 111 -5.70 -18.37 -2.96
N GLU A 112 -5.63 -18.76 -1.69
CA GLU A 112 -5.50 -20.18 -1.28
C GLU A 112 -6.65 -21.02 -1.83
N ASN A 113 -7.89 -20.53 -1.77
CA ASN A 113 -9.07 -21.18 -2.36
C ASN A 113 -9.03 -21.27 -3.90
N ARG A 114 -8.06 -20.60 -4.53
CA ARG A 114 -7.80 -20.62 -5.99
C ARG A 114 -6.52 -21.38 -6.37
N GLY A 115 -5.93 -22.09 -5.43
CA GLY A 115 -4.78 -22.99 -5.69
C GLY A 115 -3.41 -22.33 -5.47
N PHE A 116 -3.37 -21.13 -4.91
CA PHE A 116 -2.11 -20.55 -4.42
C PHE A 116 -1.74 -21.14 -3.07
N SER A 117 -0.46 -21.13 -2.76
CA SER A 117 0.09 -21.51 -1.46
C SER A 117 0.54 -20.25 -0.74
N VAL A 118 0.16 -20.08 0.51
CA VAL A 118 0.57 -18.91 1.32
C VAL A 118 1.36 -19.37 2.53
N THR A 119 2.52 -18.73 2.76
CA THR A 119 3.26 -18.88 4.01
C THR A 119 3.04 -17.63 4.86
N TYR A 120 2.47 -17.83 6.04
CA TYR A 120 2.26 -16.79 7.04
C TYR A 120 3.39 -16.84 8.06
N LEU A 121 4.31 -15.88 7.97
CA LEU A 121 5.45 -15.78 8.88
C LEU A 121 5.00 -15.37 10.29
N ASP A 122 5.63 -15.97 11.28
CA ASP A 122 5.58 -15.49 12.65
C ASP A 122 6.50 -14.28 12.83
N VAL A 123 6.19 -13.48 13.84
CA VAL A 123 7.00 -12.35 14.27
C VAL A 123 7.65 -12.66 15.64
N ASP A 124 8.58 -11.83 16.06
CA ASP A 124 9.15 -11.92 17.41
C ASP A 124 8.21 -11.30 18.47
N GLU A 125 8.65 -11.22 19.70
CA GLU A 125 7.91 -10.66 20.83
C GLU A 125 7.62 -9.15 20.71
N TYR A 126 8.29 -8.46 19.79
CA TYR A 126 8.09 -7.05 19.46
C TYR A 126 7.27 -6.84 18.19
N GLY A 127 6.82 -7.92 17.55
CA GLY A 127 6.08 -7.89 16.31
C GLY A 127 6.95 -7.70 15.05
N VAL A 128 8.26 -7.94 15.14
CA VAL A 128 9.20 -7.80 14.01
C VAL A 128 9.34 -9.11 13.26
N VAL A 129 9.29 -9.07 11.93
CA VAL A 129 9.52 -10.24 11.07
C VAL A 129 10.95 -10.76 11.23
N LYS A 130 11.06 -12.08 11.41
CA LYS A 130 12.35 -12.77 11.48
C LYS A 130 12.89 -13.00 10.07
N LEU A 131 13.90 -12.22 9.66
CA LEU A 131 14.47 -12.29 8.31
C LEU A 131 15.01 -13.69 7.94
N ASP A 132 15.50 -14.45 8.91
CA ASP A 132 15.97 -15.81 8.66
C ASP A 132 14.83 -16.79 8.36
N GLU A 133 13.65 -16.58 8.97
CA GLU A 133 12.43 -17.35 8.65
C GLU A 133 11.88 -16.94 7.28
N LEU A 134 11.93 -15.65 6.93
CA LEU A 134 11.60 -15.19 5.59
C LEU A 134 12.47 -15.87 4.53
N LYS A 135 13.80 -15.88 4.71
CA LYS A 135 14.73 -16.54 3.78
C LYS A 135 14.45 -18.03 3.62
N LYS A 136 14.12 -18.73 4.71
CA LYS A 136 13.78 -20.17 4.68
C LYS A 136 12.43 -20.44 4.00
N ALA A 137 11.50 -19.50 4.05
CA ALA A 137 10.18 -19.64 3.44
C ALA A 137 10.21 -19.49 1.90
N ILE A 138 11.26 -18.88 1.35
CA ILE A 138 11.40 -18.70 -0.11
C ILE A 138 11.54 -20.06 -0.80
N ARG A 139 10.76 -20.23 -1.85
CA ARG A 139 10.74 -21.42 -2.73
C ARG A 139 10.87 -21.00 -4.19
N PRO A 140 11.22 -21.91 -5.10
CA PRO A 140 11.29 -21.60 -6.53
C PRO A 140 9.97 -21.03 -7.10
N GLU A 141 8.82 -21.42 -6.52
CA GLU A 141 7.49 -20.98 -6.90
C GLU A 141 7.03 -19.70 -6.22
N THR A 142 7.89 -19.05 -5.38
CA THR A 142 7.54 -17.79 -4.71
C THR A 142 7.52 -16.64 -5.71
N ILE A 143 6.37 -15.98 -5.83
CA ILE A 143 6.15 -14.87 -6.76
C ILE A 143 5.99 -13.52 -6.07
N LEU A 144 5.61 -13.53 -4.79
CA LEU A 144 5.31 -12.31 -4.04
C LEU A 144 5.68 -12.47 -2.57
N ILE A 145 6.32 -11.44 -2.02
CA ILE A 145 6.44 -11.19 -0.60
C ILE A 145 5.59 -9.96 -0.29
N SER A 146 4.65 -10.07 0.66
CA SER A 146 3.80 -8.95 1.10
C SER A 146 3.92 -8.80 2.61
N VAL A 147 4.53 -7.71 3.07
CA VAL A 147 4.74 -7.42 4.49
C VAL A 147 4.37 -5.97 4.75
N MET A 148 3.50 -5.72 5.73
CA MET A 148 3.11 -4.38 6.11
C MET A 148 4.31 -3.55 6.56
N PHE A 149 4.30 -2.24 6.26
CA PHE A 149 5.40 -1.35 6.63
C PHE A 149 5.42 -1.08 8.15
N ALA A 150 4.24 -0.76 8.70
CA ALA A 150 4.04 -0.52 10.11
C ALA A 150 2.71 -1.12 10.57
N ASN A 151 2.71 -1.79 11.71
CA ASN A 151 1.51 -2.43 12.22
C ASN A 151 0.55 -1.40 12.86
N ASN A 152 -0.72 -1.48 12.53
CA ASN A 152 -1.78 -0.57 12.98
C ASN A 152 -2.17 -0.74 14.45
N GLU A 153 -1.89 -1.90 15.08
CA GLU A 153 -2.27 -2.20 16.45
C GLU A 153 -1.14 -1.89 17.46
N ILE A 154 0.07 -2.33 17.15
CA ILE A 154 1.21 -2.26 18.07
C ILE A 154 2.27 -1.22 17.65
N GLY A 155 2.15 -0.64 16.44
CA GLY A 155 3.03 0.43 15.95
C GLY A 155 4.43 -0.04 15.52
N THR A 156 4.68 -1.34 15.49
CA THR A 156 5.98 -1.90 15.07
C THR A 156 6.24 -1.60 13.60
N VAL A 157 7.40 -1.01 13.31
CA VAL A 157 7.90 -0.78 11.96
C VAL A 157 8.76 -1.98 11.55
N GLN A 158 8.50 -2.53 10.36
CA GLN A 158 9.20 -3.69 9.83
C GLN A 158 10.54 -3.31 9.18
N PRO A 159 11.50 -4.24 9.09
CA PRO A 159 12.78 -4.02 8.40
C PRO A 159 12.60 -4.09 6.87
N ILE A 160 11.87 -3.10 6.33
CA ILE A 160 11.37 -3.08 4.94
C ILE A 160 12.51 -3.13 3.93
N LYS A 161 13.59 -2.40 4.17
CA LYS A 161 14.74 -2.39 3.28
C LYS A 161 15.39 -3.78 3.18
N GLU A 162 15.61 -4.42 4.30
CA GLU A 162 16.21 -5.76 4.35
C GLU A 162 15.28 -6.82 3.70
N ILE A 163 13.96 -6.67 3.86
CA ILE A 163 12.97 -7.54 3.21
C ILE A 163 13.02 -7.32 1.69
N GLY A 164 13.03 -6.06 1.24
CA GLY A 164 13.15 -5.71 -0.18
C GLY A 164 14.43 -6.21 -0.81
N GLU A 165 15.57 -6.07 -0.12
CA GLU A 165 16.85 -6.65 -0.58
C GLU A 165 16.80 -8.17 -0.72
N ILE A 166 16.08 -8.87 0.17
CA ILE A 166 15.90 -10.32 0.08
C ILE A 166 15.02 -10.65 -1.13
N ALA A 167 13.92 -9.92 -1.34
CA ALA A 167 13.01 -10.12 -2.48
C ALA A 167 13.74 -9.90 -3.81
N ASP A 168 14.43 -8.77 -3.97
CA ASP A 168 15.18 -8.39 -5.16
C ASP A 168 16.26 -9.43 -5.52
N LYS A 169 17.08 -9.86 -4.55
CA LYS A 169 18.11 -10.91 -4.74
C LYS A 169 17.55 -12.25 -5.23
N ASN A 170 16.27 -12.52 -4.97
CA ASN A 170 15.59 -13.76 -5.39
C ASN A 170 14.69 -13.56 -6.61
N GLY A 171 14.59 -12.35 -7.16
CA GLY A 171 13.71 -12.02 -8.30
C GLY A 171 12.23 -12.17 -7.97
N ILE A 172 11.85 -11.91 -6.72
CA ILE A 172 10.50 -11.99 -6.18
C ILE A 172 9.96 -10.56 -6.04
N LEU A 173 8.71 -10.33 -6.41
CA LEU A 173 8.07 -9.02 -6.22
C LEU A 173 7.83 -8.75 -4.73
N PHE A 174 8.05 -7.48 -4.33
CA PHE A 174 7.82 -7.02 -2.98
C PHE A 174 6.69 -6.00 -2.92
N HIS A 175 5.65 -6.32 -2.16
CA HIS A 175 4.55 -5.45 -1.80
C HIS A 175 4.63 -5.07 -0.33
N THR A 176 4.29 -3.82 0.00
CA THR A 176 4.11 -3.37 1.38
C THR A 176 2.80 -2.61 1.56
N ASP A 177 2.00 -3.01 2.54
CA ASP A 177 0.92 -2.17 3.08
C ASP A 177 1.55 -1.06 3.93
N ALA A 178 1.63 0.14 3.36
CA ALA A 178 2.16 1.33 4.02
C ALA A 178 1.06 2.29 4.50
N VAL A 179 -0.17 1.82 4.67
CA VAL A 179 -1.32 2.62 5.11
C VAL A 179 -1.04 3.33 6.44
N GLN A 180 -0.31 2.71 7.36
CA GLN A 180 0.08 3.32 8.64
C GLN A 180 1.42 4.06 8.59
N ALA A 181 2.19 3.92 7.51
CA ALA A 181 3.55 4.46 7.42
C ALA A 181 3.65 5.69 6.52
N PHE A 182 2.96 5.70 5.36
CA PHE A 182 3.05 6.79 4.41
C PHE A 182 2.61 8.12 5.03
N GLY A 183 3.45 9.14 4.87
CA GLY A 183 3.24 10.46 5.49
C GLY A 183 3.68 10.57 6.96
N HIS A 184 4.02 9.46 7.63
CA HIS A 184 4.48 9.43 9.03
C HIS A 184 5.97 9.06 9.14
N VAL A 185 6.48 8.23 8.26
CA VAL A 185 7.89 7.88 8.16
C VAL A 185 8.39 8.14 6.75
N PRO A 186 9.66 8.50 6.56
CA PRO A 186 10.26 8.63 5.24
C PRO A 186 10.24 7.28 4.51
N ILE A 187 9.77 7.26 3.26
CA ILE A 187 9.76 6.09 2.39
C ILE A 187 10.40 6.47 1.07
N ASN A 188 11.35 5.66 0.60
CA ASN A 188 11.87 5.71 -0.75
C ASN A 188 11.76 4.30 -1.35
N VAL A 189 10.91 4.16 -2.37
CA VAL A 189 10.59 2.84 -2.93
C VAL A 189 11.78 2.19 -3.63
N ASP A 190 12.64 2.98 -4.28
CA ASP A 190 13.84 2.47 -4.93
C ASP A 190 14.87 1.97 -3.91
N GLU A 191 15.14 2.77 -2.86
CA GLU A 191 16.09 2.40 -1.80
C GLU A 191 15.65 1.19 -0.98
N CYS A 192 14.35 0.96 -0.90
CA CYS A 192 13.75 -0.16 -0.17
C CYS A 192 13.38 -1.34 -1.08
N HIS A 193 13.68 -1.28 -2.38
CA HIS A 193 13.33 -2.32 -3.37
C HIS A 193 11.85 -2.72 -3.32
N ILE A 194 10.96 -1.72 -3.21
CA ILE A 194 9.52 -1.92 -3.15
C ILE A 194 8.96 -1.86 -4.58
N ASP A 195 8.33 -2.94 -5.05
CA ASP A 195 7.66 -2.99 -6.35
C ASP A 195 6.24 -2.41 -6.29
N MET A 196 5.55 -2.62 -5.17
CA MET A 196 4.17 -2.15 -4.95
C MET A 196 4.00 -1.66 -3.52
N LEU A 197 3.27 -0.55 -3.37
CA LEU A 197 2.97 0.06 -2.08
C LEU A 197 1.51 0.48 -2.03
N SER A 198 0.81 0.11 -0.97
CA SER A 198 -0.54 0.56 -0.68
C SER A 198 -0.55 1.65 0.39
N SER A 199 -1.39 2.68 0.20
CA SER A 199 -1.60 3.73 1.20
C SER A 199 -3.06 4.20 1.22
N SER A 200 -3.42 5.01 2.22
CA SER A 200 -4.80 5.53 2.34
C SER A 200 -4.81 6.92 2.94
N ALA A 201 -5.43 7.88 2.25
CA ALA A 201 -5.43 9.29 2.63
C ALA A 201 -6.05 9.55 4.00
N HIS A 202 -7.09 8.79 4.39
CA HIS A 202 -7.76 9.00 5.69
C HIS A 202 -6.90 8.69 6.92
N LYS A 203 -5.72 8.11 6.75
CA LYS A 203 -4.74 7.89 7.84
C LYS A 203 -3.78 9.07 8.01
N LEU A 204 -3.73 9.99 7.03
CA LEU A 204 -2.85 11.16 7.03
C LEU A 204 -3.61 12.49 6.84
N ASN A 205 -4.82 12.55 7.40
CA ASN A 205 -5.67 13.73 7.41
C ASN A 205 -6.20 14.17 6.02
N GLY A 206 -6.23 13.24 5.06
CA GLY A 206 -6.78 13.41 3.71
C GLY A 206 -8.18 12.84 3.52
#